data_b511907654ecafcaee9fc40934622a95
#
_entry.id   b511907654ecafcaee9fc40934622a95
#
_cell.length_a   1.000
_cell.length_b   1.000
_cell.length_c   1.000
_cell.angle_alpha   90.00
_cell.angle_beta   90.00
_cell.angle_gamma   90.00
#
_symmetry.space_group_name_H-M   'P 1'
#
loop_
_entity.id
_entity.type
_entity.pdbx_description
1 polymer ?
#
loop_
_entity_poly.entity_id
_entity_poly.type
_entity_poly.pdbx_seq_one_letter_code
_entity_poly.pdbx_strand_id
1 'polypeptide(L)'
;MSRGLGDVYKRQIVDGKGEMSDLDELEELANMVQNMALCGLGKSAPLPVISTLKRFRDEYEEHICDKKCRAKVCTALRQFHINPEFCIGCGKCAKNCPAGAISGKIKHPYHIDNDICIKCGACKDNCNFDAVYVEA
;
A
#
# COMPACT_ATOMS: atom_id res chain seq x y z
N MET A 1 -13.34 -9.54 -22.82
CA MET A 1 -11.90 -9.52 -23.11
C MET A 1 -11.13 -9.37 -21.79
N SER A 2 -10.29 -10.34 -21.50
CA SER A 2 -9.59 -10.45 -20.22
C SER A 2 -8.39 -9.47 -20.14
N ARG A 3 -8.66 -8.18 -19.97
CA ARG A 3 -7.61 -7.20 -19.63
C ARG A 3 -7.20 -7.27 -18.14
N GLY A 4 -7.88 -8.12 -17.37
CA GLY A 4 -7.79 -8.14 -15.92
C GLY A 4 -6.79 -9.11 -15.30
N LEU A 5 -6.23 -10.07 -16.04
CA LEU A 5 -5.36 -11.10 -15.44
C LEU A 5 -4.10 -10.49 -14.80
N GLY A 6 -3.37 -9.66 -15.52
CA GLY A 6 -2.20 -8.98 -14.95
C GLY A 6 -2.55 -7.94 -13.85
N ASP A 7 -3.75 -7.35 -13.90
CA ASP A 7 -4.21 -6.42 -12.86
C ASP A 7 -4.54 -7.13 -11.54
N VAL A 8 -5.01 -8.39 -11.59
CA VAL A 8 -5.31 -9.18 -10.39
C VAL A 8 -4.04 -9.36 -9.56
N TYR A 9 -2.96 -9.86 -10.15
CA TYR A 9 -1.68 -10.07 -9.46
C TYR A 9 -1.10 -8.78 -8.89
N LYS A 10 -1.09 -7.69 -9.67
CA LYS A 10 -0.61 -6.39 -9.20
C LYS A 10 -1.42 -5.85 -8.02
N ARG A 11 -2.75 -5.97 -8.07
CA ARG A 11 -3.63 -5.54 -6.98
C ARG A 11 -3.41 -6.38 -5.73
N GLN A 12 -3.27 -7.70 -5.86
CA GLN A 12 -2.95 -8.57 -4.73
C GLN A 12 -1.66 -8.16 -4.03
N ILE A 13 -0.61 -7.82 -4.79
CA ILE A 13 0.66 -7.34 -4.23
C ILE A 13 0.48 -6.00 -3.50
N VAL A 14 -0.20 -5.03 -4.12
CA VAL A 14 -0.44 -3.70 -3.54
C VAL A 14 -1.36 -3.77 -2.31
N ASP A 15 -2.30 -4.73 -2.28
CA ASP A 15 -3.21 -4.97 -1.17
C ASP A 15 -2.56 -5.84 -0.05
N GLY A 16 -1.28 -6.22 -0.21
CA GLY A 16 -0.55 -7.02 0.74
C GLY A 16 -0.95 -8.49 0.82
N LYS A 17 -1.68 -8.97 -0.19
CA LYS A 17 -2.14 -10.37 -0.31
C LYS A 17 -1.34 -11.18 -1.32
N GLY A 18 -0.35 -10.56 -1.99
CA GLY A 18 0.48 -11.21 -2.99
C GLY A 18 1.38 -12.28 -2.40
N GLU A 19 1.67 -13.29 -3.20
CA GLU A 19 2.62 -14.35 -2.92
C GLU A 19 3.81 -14.27 -3.89
N MET A 20 4.94 -14.89 -3.54
CA MET A 20 6.12 -14.87 -4.41
C MET A 20 5.85 -15.52 -5.77
N SER A 21 4.98 -16.54 -5.81
CA SER A 21 4.53 -17.17 -7.05
C SER A 21 3.83 -16.20 -8.01
N ASP A 22 3.15 -15.18 -7.48
CA ASP A 22 2.45 -14.18 -8.30
C ASP A 22 3.42 -13.36 -9.18
N LEU A 23 4.65 -13.16 -8.73
CA LEU A 23 5.67 -12.46 -9.50
C LEU A 23 6.12 -13.27 -10.71
N ASP A 24 6.33 -14.56 -10.53
CA ASP A 24 6.76 -15.45 -11.59
C ASP A 24 5.62 -15.65 -12.61
N GLU A 25 4.38 -15.82 -12.13
CA GLU A 25 3.20 -15.90 -12.99
C GLU A 25 2.95 -14.59 -13.76
N LEU A 26 3.17 -13.44 -13.13
CA LEU A 26 3.04 -12.12 -13.79
C LEU A 26 4.10 -11.94 -14.87
N GLU A 27 5.34 -12.38 -14.62
CA GLU A 27 6.43 -12.33 -15.59
C GLU A 27 6.17 -13.28 -16.77
N GLU A 28 5.72 -14.50 -16.50
CA GLU A 28 5.35 -15.48 -17.53
C GLU A 28 4.19 -14.97 -18.39
N LEU A 29 3.15 -14.45 -17.78
CA LEU A 29 1.99 -13.88 -18.46
C LEU A 29 2.41 -12.70 -19.36
N ALA A 30 3.25 -11.80 -18.84
CA ALA A 30 3.73 -10.65 -19.59
C ALA A 30 4.56 -11.07 -20.83
N ASN A 31 5.44 -12.06 -20.69
CA ASN A 31 6.22 -12.62 -21.78
C ASN A 31 5.33 -13.36 -22.79
N MET A 32 4.33 -14.11 -22.32
CA MET A 32 3.36 -14.78 -23.19
C MET A 32 2.60 -13.76 -24.04
N VAL A 33 2.07 -12.70 -23.44
CA VAL A 33 1.35 -11.64 -24.17
C VAL A 33 2.26 -10.97 -25.19
N GLN A 34 3.52 -10.68 -24.85
CA GLN A 34 4.47 -10.08 -25.76
C GLN A 34 4.75 -10.95 -27.01
N ASN A 35 4.90 -12.25 -26.80
CA ASN A 35 5.27 -13.18 -27.86
C ASN A 35 4.08 -13.59 -28.75
N MET A 36 2.88 -13.73 -28.16
CA MET A 36 1.70 -14.23 -28.85
C MET A 36 0.82 -13.12 -29.44
N ALA A 37 1.03 -11.86 -29.09
CA ALA A 37 0.24 -10.76 -29.62
C ALA A 37 0.46 -10.60 -31.14
N LEU A 38 -0.65 -10.48 -31.88
CA LEU A 38 -0.62 -10.36 -33.34
C LEU A 38 -0.32 -8.93 -33.83
N CYS A 39 -0.43 -7.93 -32.97
CA CYS A 39 -0.19 -6.52 -33.34
C CYS A 39 0.89 -5.86 -32.48
N GLY A 40 1.50 -4.81 -32.98
CA GLY A 40 2.56 -4.08 -32.29
C GLY A 40 2.12 -3.49 -30.95
N LEU A 41 0.86 -3.02 -30.85
CA LEU A 41 0.31 -2.50 -29.60
C LEU A 41 0.19 -3.60 -28.53
N GLY A 42 -0.25 -4.78 -28.91
CA GLY A 42 -0.31 -5.93 -28.01
C GLY A 42 1.07 -6.37 -27.53
N LYS A 43 2.07 -6.33 -28.40
CA LYS A 43 3.47 -6.66 -28.06
C LYS A 43 4.11 -5.64 -27.13
N SER A 44 3.75 -4.36 -27.24
CA SER A 44 4.31 -3.29 -26.41
C SER A 44 3.60 -3.14 -25.06
N ALA A 45 2.34 -3.57 -24.95
CA ALA A 45 1.54 -3.42 -23.73
C ALA A 45 2.18 -4.02 -22.45
N PRO A 46 2.84 -5.19 -22.47
CA PRO A 46 3.47 -5.77 -21.28
C PRO A 46 4.85 -5.18 -20.96
N LEU A 47 5.48 -4.40 -21.85
CA LEU A 47 6.82 -3.87 -21.66
C LEU A 47 7.01 -3.08 -20.35
N PRO A 48 6.08 -2.19 -19.93
CA PRO A 48 6.21 -1.51 -18.64
C PRO A 48 6.26 -2.49 -17.47
N VAL A 49 5.47 -3.55 -17.51
CA VAL A 49 5.45 -4.57 -16.45
C VAL A 49 6.78 -5.32 -16.40
N ILE A 50 7.25 -5.81 -17.55
CA ILE A 50 8.52 -6.53 -17.67
C ILE A 50 9.69 -5.64 -17.21
N SER A 51 9.70 -4.37 -17.63
CA SER A 51 10.77 -3.44 -17.25
C SER A 51 10.77 -3.10 -15.76
N THR A 52 9.61 -2.94 -15.14
CA THR A 52 9.51 -2.68 -13.71
C THR A 52 9.89 -3.91 -12.89
N LEU A 53 9.44 -5.10 -13.27
CA LEU A 53 9.84 -6.35 -12.62
C LEU A 53 11.36 -6.55 -12.66
N LYS A 54 12.02 -6.24 -13.79
CA LYS A 54 13.48 -6.38 -13.92
C LYS A 54 14.27 -5.35 -13.10
N ARG A 55 13.75 -4.12 -12.96
CA ARG A 55 14.49 -3.02 -12.32
C ARG A 55 14.21 -2.88 -10.84
N PHE A 56 13.01 -3.25 -10.40
CA PHE A 56 12.50 -3.02 -9.06
C PHE A 56 11.97 -4.32 -8.42
N ARG A 57 12.56 -5.47 -8.77
CA ARG A 57 12.13 -6.76 -8.24
C ARG A 57 12.18 -6.79 -6.71
N ASP A 58 13.21 -6.19 -6.14
CA ASP A 58 13.40 -6.05 -4.70
C ASP A 58 12.25 -5.28 -4.02
N GLU A 59 11.70 -4.26 -4.65
CA GLU A 59 10.53 -3.54 -4.12
C GLU A 59 9.26 -4.39 -4.17
N TYR A 60 9.07 -5.21 -5.20
CA TYR A 60 7.97 -6.16 -5.26
C TYR A 60 8.09 -7.23 -4.17
N GLU A 61 9.29 -7.76 -3.95
CA GLU A 61 9.57 -8.74 -2.91
C GLU A 61 9.32 -8.15 -1.51
N GLU A 62 9.74 -6.92 -1.24
CA GLU A 62 9.42 -6.22 0.02
C GLU A 62 7.91 -6.04 0.23
N HIS A 63 7.15 -5.71 -0.82
CA HIS A 63 5.69 -5.60 -0.72
C HIS A 63 5.04 -6.93 -0.35
N ILE A 64 5.60 -8.05 -0.83
CA ILE A 64 5.07 -9.40 -0.59
C ILE A 64 5.54 -9.94 0.76
N CYS A 65 6.84 -9.95 1.02
CA CYS A 65 7.43 -10.57 2.20
C CYS A 65 7.30 -9.69 3.45
N ASP A 66 7.72 -8.43 3.33
CA ASP A 66 7.80 -7.50 4.48
C ASP A 66 6.51 -6.70 4.66
N LYS A 67 5.57 -6.80 3.70
CA LYS A 67 4.35 -5.97 3.66
C LYS A 67 4.65 -4.48 3.75
N LYS A 68 5.77 -4.07 3.17
CA LYS A 68 6.32 -2.72 3.26
C LYS A 68 6.30 -2.02 1.92
N CYS A 69 5.90 -0.75 1.92
CA CYS A 69 5.90 0.12 0.74
C CYS A 69 6.89 1.26 0.94
N ARG A 70 8.03 1.26 0.25
CA ARG A 70 9.04 2.34 0.34
C ARG A 70 8.46 3.72 0.01
N ALA A 71 7.57 3.79 -0.98
CA ALA A 71 6.93 5.03 -1.39
C ALA A 71 5.79 5.49 -0.46
N LYS A 72 5.34 4.64 0.49
CA LYS A 72 4.24 4.91 1.44
C LYS A 72 2.90 5.28 0.78
N VAL A 73 2.70 4.88 -0.48
CA VAL A 73 1.49 5.17 -1.26
C VAL A 73 0.46 4.05 -1.23
N CYS A 74 0.90 2.80 -1.01
CA CYS A 74 0.00 1.65 -0.96
C CYS A 74 -0.87 1.70 0.30
N THR A 75 -2.16 1.97 0.11
CA THR A 75 -3.10 2.19 1.24
C THR A 75 -3.20 0.99 2.17
N ALA A 76 -3.14 -0.23 1.63
CA ALA A 76 -3.23 -1.45 2.42
C ALA A 76 -1.98 -1.73 3.27
N LEU A 77 -0.81 -1.21 2.86
CA LEU A 77 0.47 -1.43 3.54
C LEU A 77 0.85 -0.30 4.49
N ARG A 78 0.20 0.88 4.39
CA ARG A 78 0.47 2.01 5.29
C ARG A 78 0.01 1.72 6.70
N GLN A 79 0.81 2.11 7.67
CA GLN A 79 0.44 2.14 9.08
C GLN A 79 0.54 3.57 9.60
N PHE A 80 -0.41 3.97 10.41
CA PHE A 80 -0.42 5.28 11.03
C PHE A 80 -0.04 5.17 12.50
N HIS A 81 0.88 6.04 12.92
CA HIS A 81 1.34 6.13 14.30
C HIS A 81 1.26 7.56 14.79
N ILE A 82 1.09 7.72 16.11
CA ILE A 82 1.10 9.02 16.76
C ILE A 82 2.38 9.14 17.57
N ASN A 83 3.17 10.19 17.28
CA ASN A 83 4.35 10.49 18.07
C ASN A 83 3.92 11.12 19.41
N PRO A 84 4.24 10.49 20.55
CA PRO A 84 3.85 10.99 21.87
C PRO A 84 4.48 12.34 22.21
N GLU A 85 5.65 12.68 21.63
CA GLU A 85 6.36 13.94 21.90
C GLU A 85 5.64 15.16 21.30
N PHE A 86 5.01 14.98 20.12
CA PHE A 86 4.27 16.04 19.44
C PHE A 86 2.78 16.03 19.76
N CYS A 87 2.28 14.95 20.34
CA CYS A 87 0.87 14.79 20.64
C CYS A 87 0.50 15.46 21.96
N ILE A 88 -0.26 16.54 21.88
CA ILE A 88 -0.79 17.25 23.07
C ILE A 88 -2.04 16.64 23.69
N GLY A 89 -2.58 15.57 23.11
CA GLY A 89 -3.77 14.91 23.63
C GLY A 89 -5.07 15.70 23.40
N CYS A 90 -5.21 16.43 22.29
CA CYS A 90 -6.42 17.23 21.99
C CYS A 90 -7.64 16.41 21.60
N GLY A 91 -7.47 15.13 21.22
CA GLY A 91 -8.54 14.21 20.85
C GLY A 91 -9.24 14.47 19.52
N LYS A 92 -8.74 15.43 18.70
CA LYS A 92 -9.35 15.78 17.42
C LYS A 92 -9.29 14.62 16.42
N CYS A 93 -8.16 13.90 16.39
CA CYS A 93 -7.98 12.73 15.55
C CYS A 93 -8.95 11.59 15.90
N ALA A 94 -9.18 11.35 17.22
CA ALA A 94 -10.09 10.32 17.68
C ALA A 94 -11.56 10.65 17.34
N LYS A 95 -11.97 11.91 17.45
CA LYS A 95 -13.33 12.35 17.09
C LYS A 95 -13.63 12.21 15.61
N ASN A 96 -12.63 12.41 14.76
CA ASN A 96 -12.75 12.35 13.31
C ASN A 96 -12.40 10.98 12.71
N CYS A 97 -12.11 9.98 13.55
CA CYS A 97 -11.81 8.63 13.08
C CYS A 97 -13.10 7.86 12.79
N PRO A 98 -13.40 7.54 11.50
CA PRO A 98 -14.63 6.84 11.16
C PRO A 98 -14.65 5.38 11.64
N ALA A 99 -13.47 4.78 11.85
CA ALA A 99 -13.34 3.41 12.34
C ALA A 99 -13.24 3.31 13.86
N GLY A 100 -13.11 4.43 14.58
CA GLY A 100 -12.91 4.42 16.03
C GLY A 100 -11.57 3.77 16.46
N ALA A 101 -10.60 3.69 15.57
CA ALA A 101 -9.31 3.03 15.79
C ALA A 101 -8.34 3.82 16.67
N ILE A 102 -8.74 4.98 17.19
CA ILE A 102 -7.87 5.86 17.98
C ILE A 102 -8.38 5.95 19.40
N SER A 103 -7.56 5.46 20.32
CA SER A 103 -7.84 5.46 21.76
C SER A 103 -6.86 6.35 22.52
N GLY A 104 -7.31 6.92 23.63
CA GLY A 104 -6.48 7.78 24.49
C GLY A 104 -7.31 8.62 25.44
N LYS A 105 -6.61 9.43 26.23
CA LYS A 105 -7.22 10.36 27.19
C LYS A 105 -6.82 11.79 26.86
N ILE A 106 -7.71 12.74 27.15
CA ILE A 106 -7.43 14.18 26.98
C ILE A 106 -6.19 14.56 27.79
N LYS A 107 -5.30 15.34 27.19
CA LYS A 107 -3.97 15.74 27.71
C LYS A 107 -2.94 14.61 27.85
N HIS A 108 -3.24 13.45 27.29
CA HIS A 108 -2.27 12.35 27.14
C HIS A 108 -2.14 11.97 25.67
N PRO A 109 -1.01 11.40 25.24
CA PRO A 109 -0.84 10.93 23.88
C PRO A 109 -1.90 9.89 23.51
N TYR A 110 -2.43 10.00 22.30
CA TYR A 110 -3.36 9.02 21.74
C TYR A 110 -2.60 7.93 21.03
N HIS A 111 -3.22 6.77 20.90
CA HIS A 111 -2.67 5.61 20.20
C HIS A 111 -3.61 5.17 19.08
N ILE A 112 -3.05 4.72 17.96
CA ILE A 112 -3.81 4.17 16.83
C ILE A 112 -3.68 2.65 16.84
N ASP A 113 -4.83 1.98 16.83
CA ASP A 113 -4.93 0.55 16.65
C ASP A 113 -4.95 0.25 15.14
N ASN A 114 -3.84 -0.31 14.63
CA ASN A 114 -3.69 -0.60 13.21
C ASN A 114 -4.53 -1.79 12.73
N ASP A 115 -5.04 -2.64 13.62
CA ASP A 115 -5.92 -3.76 13.28
C ASP A 115 -7.34 -3.28 12.96
N ILE A 116 -7.80 -2.21 13.64
CA ILE A 116 -9.10 -1.59 13.41
C ILE A 116 -9.01 -0.47 12.36
N CYS A 117 -7.82 0.07 12.14
CA CYS A 117 -7.59 1.23 11.28
C CYS A 117 -7.85 0.91 9.80
N ILE A 118 -8.79 1.62 9.18
CA ILE A 118 -9.07 1.53 7.72
C ILE A 118 -8.08 2.30 6.86
N LYS A 119 -7.03 2.85 7.44
CA LYS A 119 -5.90 3.52 6.76
C LYS A 119 -6.32 4.71 5.87
N CYS A 120 -7.41 5.40 6.22
CA CYS A 120 -7.99 6.51 5.43
C CYS A 120 -7.15 7.80 5.46
N GLY A 121 -6.31 8.02 6.48
CA GLY A 121 -5.48 9.21 6.62
C GLY A 121 -6.14 10.41 7.31
N ALA A 122 -7.42 10.37 7.63
CA ALA A 122 -8.15 11.48 8.24
C ALA A 122 -7.51 11.99 9.56
N CYS A 123 -6.89 11.10 10.33
CA CYS A 123 -6.17 11.48 11.56
C CYS A 123 -4.98 12.41 11.29
N LYS A 124 -4.26 12.17 10.18
CA LYS A 124 -3.13 13.00 9.77
C LYS A 124 -3.60 14.37 9.29
N ASP A 125 -4.61 14.41 8.42
CA ASP A 125 -5.16 15.65 7.85
C ASP A 125 -5.77 16.56 8.92
N ASN A 126 -6.32 15.98 9.99
CA ASN A 126 -6.93 16.72 11.10
C ASN A 126 -5.95 17.07 12.24
N CYS A 127 -4.69 16.62 12.18
CA CYS A 127 -3.71 16.89 13.22
C CYS A 127 -3.02 18.25 13.00
N ASN A 128 -3.31 19.23 13.83
CA ASN A 128 -2.69 20.55 13.74
C ASN A 128 -1.23 20.59 14.25
N PHE A 129 -0.74 19.49 14.83
CA PHE A 129 0.57 19.40 15.49
C PHE A 129 1.52 18.45 14.75
N ASP A 130 1.12 17.97 13.58
CA ASP A 130 1.87 16.98 12.78
C ASP A 130 2.37 15.77 13.58
N ALA A 131 1.64 15.43 14.66
CA ALA A 131 1.99 14.31 15.53
C ALA A 131 1.72 12.95 14.89
N VAL A 132 0.96 12.90 13.77
CA VAL A 132 0.63 11.65 13.07
C VAL A 132 1.58 11.45 11.90
N TYR A 133 2.32 10.35 11.94
CA TYR A 133 3.22 9.95 10.85
C TYR A 133 2.81 8.61 10.24
N VAL A 134 3.29 8.37 9.03
CA VAL A 134 3.04 7.13 8.27
C VAL A 134 4.29 6.29 8.26
N GLU A 135 4.17 5.06 8.71
CA GLU A 135 5.16 4.02 8.58
C GLU A 135 4.67 2.97 7.57
N ALA A 136 5.59 2.38 6.84
CA ALA A 136 5.30 1.33 5.87
C ALA A 136 6.41 0.30 5.88
#